data_794f451f5b62657ffc619af7a7768c0f
#
_entry.id   794f451f5b62657ffc619af7a7768c0f
#
_cell.length_a   1.000
_cell.length_b   1.000
_cell.length_c   1.000
_cell.angle_alpha   90.00
_cell.angle_beta   90.00
_cell.angle_gamma   90.00
#
_symmetry.space_group_name_H-M   'P 1'
#
loop_
_entity.id
_entity.type
_entity.pdbx_description
1 polymer ?
#
loop_
_entity_poly.entity_id
_entity_poly.type
_entity_poly.pdbx_seq_one_letter_code
_entity_poly.pdbx_strand_id
1 'polypeptide(L)'
;MNDHFVPLLKRRWLVAMLLVGFCGLRAPRAQAQVAGYRLGSGDKLRVTVFNEKDLSGDFDVNDQGLVALPLIGQVKVGGLTISEAQDLITQKYGKDYLVSPRVNVEVLNYRPFFILGEVKNPGSYPYVSGMTVLNAVALAGGYTPRANRNNITAKRATSPQAGEAEVQEDTVVLPGDVIRIHERFF
;
A
#
# COMPACT_ATOMS: atom_id res chain seq x y z
N MET A 1 -0.38 -86.69 26.69
CA MET A 1 -0.97 -86.68 25.35
C MET A 1 -1.70 -85.30 25.22
N ASN A 2 -1.27 -84.55 24.30
CA ASN A 2 -1.81 -83.27 23.78
C ASN A 2 -1.41 -81.98 24.49
N ASP A 3 -0.44 -81.44 23.77
CA ASP A 3 0.06 -80.10 23.75
C ASP A 3 -1.01 -79.09 23.47
N HIS A 4 -0.94 -77.92 24.10
CA HIS A 4 -1.45 -76.69 23.54
C HIS A 4 -0.43 -75.56 23.69
N PHE A 5 0.36 -75.43 22.69
CA PHE A 5 1.20 -74.32 22.39
C PHE A 5 0.32 -73.09 22.05
N VAL A 6 0.40 -72.04 22.83
CA VAL A 6 -0.24 -70.74 22.48
C VAL A 6 0.87 -69.76 22.12
N PRO A 7 0.91 -69.21 20.89
CA PRO A 7 1.98 -68.33 20.46
C PRO A 7 1.86 -66.91 21.03
N LEU A 8 2.97 -66.44 21.58
CA LEU A 8 3.32 -65.11 22.07
C LEU A 8 3.41 -64.07 20.94
N LEU A 9 2.36 -63.85 20.17
CA LEU A 9 2.47 -62.93 19.01
C LEU A 9 1.36 -61.87 18.90
N LYS A 10 0.83 -61.38 20.00
CA LYS A 10 -0.19 -60.31 19.97
C LYS A 10 0.09 -59.11 20.86
N ARG A 11 1.32 -58.87 21.29
CA ARG A 11 1.61 -57.77 22.25
C ARG A 11 2.51 -56.67 21.71
N ARG A 12 2.82 -56.66 20.43
CA ARG A 12 3.72 -55.66 19.81
C ARG A 12 3.05 -54.66 18.88
N TRP A 13 1.74 -54.63 18.77
CA TRP A 13 1.02 -53.73 17.80
C TRP A 13 0.25 -52.59 18.45
N LEU A 14 0.34 -52.38 19.74
CA LEU A 14 -0.40 -51.34 20.45
C LEU A 14 0.43 -50.11 20.86
N VAL A 15 1.70 -49.99 20.46
CA VAL A 15 2.55 -48.85 20.80
C VAL A 15 2.89 -47.97 19.57
N ALA A 16 2.47 -48.36 18.37
CA ALA A 16 2.81 -47.63 17.13
C ALA A 16 1.74 -46.62 16.66
N MET A 17 0.71 -46.31 17.45
CA MET A 17 -0.43 -45.49 16.96
C MET A 17 -0.67 -44.20 17.76
N LEU A 18 0.37 -43.60 18.32
CA LEU A 18 0.24 -42.36 19.12
C LEU A 18 1.28 -41.28 18.79
N LEU A 19 1.78 -41.27 17.54
CA LEU A 19 2.74 -40.24 17.08
C LEU A 19 2.36 -39.59 15.73
N VAL A 20 1.06 -39.56 15.39
CA VAL A 20 0.58 -38.83 14.23
C VAL A 20 -0.53 -37.89 14.68
N GLY A 21 -0.22 -36.65 14.97
CA GLY A 21 -1.28 -35.71 15.31
C GLY A 21 -0.90 -34.35 15.81
N PHE A 22 0.32 -33.87 15.54
CA PHE A 22 0.61 -32.44 15.75
C PHE A 22 1.19 -31.82 14.47
N CYS A 23 0.46 -31.99 13.37
CA CYS A 23 0.67 -31.16 12.19
C CYS A 23 0.01 -29.82 12.49
N GLY A 24 0.78 -28.91 13.11
CA GLY A 24 0.35 -27.55 13.38
C GLY A 24 -0.11 -26.91 12.08
N LEU A 25 -1.42 -26.72 11.95
CA LEU A 25 -2.02 -25.81 10.97
C LEU A 25 -1.42 -24.41 11.22
N ARG A 26 -0.27 -24.13 10.60
CA ARG A 26 0.19 -22.78 10.38
C ARG A 26 -0.81 -22.16 9.41
N ALA A 27 -1.80 -21.47 9.95
CA ALA A 27 -2.59 -20.55 9.15
C ALA A 27 -1.59 -19.66 8.38
N PRO A 28 -1.74 -19.52 7.04
CA PRO A 28 -0.94 -18.55 6.32
C PRO A 28 -1.19 -17.20 6.98
N ARG A 29 -0.14 -16.60 7.56
CA ARG A 29 -0.18 -15.19 7.90
C ARG A 29 -0.51 -14.50 6.59
N ALA A 30 -1.73 -14.01 6.46
CA ALA A 30 -2.07 -13.03 5.45
C ALA A 30 -1.09 -11.88 5.69
N GLN A 31 -0.03 -11.82 4.88
CA GLN A 31 0.75 -10.61 4.75
C GLN A 31 -0.27 -9.58 4.27
N ALA A 32 -0.62 -8.64 5.16
CA ALA A 32 -1.31 -7.44 4.75
C ALA A 32 -0.39 -6.81 3.69
N GLN A 33 -0.70 -7.08 2.42
CA GLN A 33 -0.13 -6.32 1.33
C GLN A 33 -0.51 -4.89 1.64
N VAL A 34 0.48 -4.08 1.97
CA VAL A 34 0.33 -2.62 1.96
C VAL A 34 -0.29 -2.32 0.60
N ALA A 35 -1.55 -1.91 0.59
CA ALA A 35 -2.25 -1.59 -0.65
C ALA A 35 -1.35 -0.60 -1.38
N GLY A 36 -0.78 -1.03 -2.51
CA GLY A 36 0.25 -0.29 -3.22
C GLY A 36 -0.27 1.12 -3.49
N TYR A 37 0.59 2.11 -3.37
CA TYR A 37 0.26 3.48 -3.71
C TYR A 37 -0.40 3.53 -5.08
N ARG A 38 -1.48 4.30 -5.21
CA ARG A 38 -2.17 4.55 -6.47
C ARG A 38 -2.03 6.02 -6.87
N LEU A 39 -1.64 6.21 -8.10
CA LEU A 39 -1.48 7.54 -8.71
C LEU A 39 -2.78 8.34 -8.60
N GLY A 40 -2.66 9.65 -8.45
CA GLY A 40 -3.81 10.53 -8.36
C GLY A 40 -3.48 11.96 -8.76
N SER A 41 -4.49 12.80 -8.78
CA SER A 41 -4.36 14.23 -9.09
C SER A 41 -3.34 14.91 -8.17
N GLY A 42 -2.48 15.72 -8.75
CA GLY A 42 -1.40 16.43 -8.06
C GLY A 42 -0.09 15.65 -7.92
N ASP A 43 -0.03 14.40 -8.37
CA ASP A 43 1.24 13.67 -8.46
C ASP A 43 2.05 14.17 -9.67
N LYS A 44 3.37 14.22 -9.54
CA LYS A 44 4.28 14.51 -10.64
C LYS A 44 5.07 13.27 -10.99
N LEU A 45 4.98 12.87 -12.27
CA LEU A 45 5.61 11.67 -12.79
C LEU A 45 6.78 12.03 -13.69
N ARG A 46 7.84 11.26 -13.60
CA ARG A 46 8.87 11.19 -14.64
C ARG A 46 8.61 9.97 -15.49
N VAL A 47 8.39 10.18 -16.78
CA VAL A 47 8.26 9.11 -17.77
C VAL A 47 9.51 9.13 -18.63
N THR A 48 10.22 8.01 -18.67
CA THR A 48 11.41 7.83 -19.50
C THR A 48 11.13 6.76 -20.54
N VAL A 49 11.18 7.13 -21.81
CA VAL A 49 11.08 6.20 -22.94
C VAL A 49 12.49 5.97 -23.47
N PHE A 50 12.98 4.74 -23.37
CA PHE A 50 14.37 4.42 -23.70
C PHE A 50 14.68 4.74 -25.17
N ASN A 51 15.78 5.46 -25.43
CA ASN A 51 16.24 5.99 -26.70
C ASN A 51 15.34 7.08 -27.34
N GLU A 52 14.25 7.50 -26.67
CA GLU A 52 13.32 8.50 -27.17
C GLU A 52 13.28 9.70 -26.21
N LYS A 53 14.22 10.64 -26.39
CA LYS A 53 14.34 11.81 -25.51
C LYS A 53 13.14 12.75 -25.63
N ASP A 54 12.59 12.88 -26.83
CA ASP A 54 11.47 13.78 -27.13
C ASP A 54 10.13 13.28 -26.54
N LEU A 55 10.07 12.00 -26.15
CA LEU A 55 8.92 11.37 -25.49
C LEU A 55 9.11 11.26 -23.98
N SER A 56 10.31 11.56 -23.49
CA SER A 56 10.67 11.49 -22.06
C SER A 56 10.54 12.86 -21.42
N GLY A 57 10.10 12.89 -20.15
CA GLY A 57 9.94 14.16 -19.43
C GLY A 57 9.23 14.01 -18.09
N ASP A 58 8.98 15.16 -17.49
CA ASP A 58 8.22 15.28 -16.24
C ASP A 58 6.80 15.75 -16.58
N PHE A 59 5.81 15.02 -16.07
CA PHE A 59 4.40 15.22 -16.39
C PHE A 59 3.56 15.25 -15.12
N ASP A 60 2.59 16.16 -15.06
CA ASP A 60 1.68 16.28 -13.94
C ASP A 60 0.39 15.48 -14.19
N VAL A 61 -0.10 14.81 -13.15
CA VAL A 61 -1.41 14.17 -13.16
C VAL A 61 -2.46 15.23 -12.88
N ASN A 62 -3.35 15.49 -13.84
CA ASN A 62 -4.39 16.51 -13.71
C ASN A 62 -5.56 16.05 -12.80
N ASP A 63 -6.54 16.93 -12.57
CA ASP A 63 -7.68 16.69 -11.68
C ASP A 63 -8.56 15.52 -12.12
N GLN A 64 -8.53 15.17 -13.39
CA GLN A 64 -9.23 14.01 -13.92
C GLN A 64 -8.41 12.71 -13.79
N GLY A 65 -7.18 12.79 -13.28
CA GLY A 65 -6.24 11.65 -13.20
C GLY A 65 -5.66 11.28 -14.55
N LEU A 66 -5.53 12.24 -15.46
CA LEU A 66 -4.94 12.07 -16.79
C LEU A 66 -3.53 12.68 -16.81
N VAL A 67 -2.66 12.07 -17.59
CA VAL A 67 -1.32 12.58 -17.92
C VAL A 67 -1.29 12.85 -19.43
N ALA A 68 -0.84 14.02 -19.84
CA ALA A 68 -0.64 14.38 -21.24
C ALA A 68 0.76 13.96 -21.70
N LEU A 69 0.85 12.97 -22.56
CA LEU A 69 2.11 12.43 -23.09
C LEU A 69 2.24 12.72 -24.58
N PRO A 70 3.45 13.03 -25.07
CA PRO A 70 3.69 13.24 -26.50
C PRO A 70 3.20 12.03 -27.32
N LEU A 71 2.71 12.27 -28.52
CA LEU A 71 2.17 11.33 -29.51
C LEU A 71 0.89 10.58 -29.06
N ILE A 72 0.83 10.05 -27.82
CA ILE A 72 -0.29 9.25 -27.33
C ILE A 72 -1.37 10.05 -26.61
N GLY A 73 -1.17 11.38 -26.47
CA GLY A 73 -2.14 12.29 -25.87
C GLY A 73 -2.43 12.03 -24.40
N GLN A 74 -3.68 12.16 -24.00
CA GLN A 74 -4.09 11.96 -22.60
C GLN A 74 -4.24 10.48 -22.25
N VAL A 75 -3.59 10.08 -21.15
CA VAL A 75 -3.59 8.71 -20.63
C VAL A 75 -4.15 8.71 -19.22
N LYS A 76 -5.16 7.89 -18.95
CA LYS A 76 -5.75 7.73 -17.61
C LYS A 76 -4.83 6.90 -16.74
N VAL A 77 -4.15 7.55 -15.80
CA VAL A 77 -3.26 6.90 -14.83
C VAL A 77 -3.79 6.96 -13.41
N GLY A 78 -4.73 7.87 -13.13
CA GLY A 78 -5.34 7.99 -11.81
C GLY A 78 -6.03 6.71 -11.38
N GLY A 79 -5.72 6.24 -10.16
CA GLY A 79 -6.19 4.98 -9.61
C GLY A 79 -5.33 3.77 -9.95
N LEU A 80 -4.36 3.89 -10.86
CA LEU A 80 -3.41 2.84 -11.20
C LEU A 80 -2.21 2.85 -10.25
N THR A 81 -1.58 1.71 -10.06
CA THR A 81 -0.23 1.62 -9.50
C THR A 81 0.80 2.12 -10.51
N ILE A 82 2.02 2.38 -10.07
CA ILE A 82 3.11 2.80 -10.97
C ILE A 82 3.35 1.74 -12.06
N SER A 83 3.35 0.45 -11.69
CA SER A 83 3.53 -0.64 -12.65
C SER A 83 2.41 -0.71 -13.68
N GLU A 84 1.14 -0.64 -13.24
CA GLU A 84 -0.02 -0.63 -14.15
C GLU A 84 0.02 0.57 -15.10
N ALA A 85 0.43 1.75 -14.62
CA ALA A 85 0.58 2.94 -15.45
C ALA A 85 1.71 2.78 -16.48
N GLN A 86 2.85 2.21 -16.08
CA GLN A 86 3.96 1.91 -16.97
C GLN A 86 3.55 0.94 -18.08
N ASP A 87 2.85 -0.13 -17.73
CA ASP A 87 2.39 -1.12 -18.71
C ASP A 87 1.39 -0.50 -19.70
N LEU A 88 0.45 0.32 -19.20
CA LEU A 88 -0.51 1.03 -20.03
C LEU A 88 0.16 2.00 -21.02
N ILE A 89 1.13 2.77 -20.54
CA ILE A 89 1.88 3.72 -21.39
C ILE A 89 2.72 2.96 -22.42
N THR A 90 3.38 1.87 -22.00
CA THR A 90 4.15 0.99 -22.90
C THR A 90 3.26 0.43 -24.01
N GLN A 91 2.09 -0.07 -23.66
CA GLN A 91 1.13 -0.60 -24.62
C GLN A 91 0.65 0.47 -25.63
N LYS A 92 0.37 1.69 -25.15
CA LYS A 92 -0.08 2.79 -26.01
C LYS A 92 1.00 3.23 -27.00
N TYR A 93 2.25 3.34 -26.58
CA TYR A 93 3.34 3.64 -27.49
C TYR A 93 3.60 2.51 -28.48
N GLY A 94 3.50 1.25 -28.03
CA GLY A 94 3.77 0.07 -28.86
C GLY A 94 2.69 -0.20 -29.91
N LYS A 95 1.48 0.36 -29.73
CA LYS A 95 0.38 0.10 -30.65
C LYS A 95 0.58 0.76 -32.02
N ASP A 96 0.97 2.06 -32.02
CA ASP A 96 0.92 2.86 -33.24
C ASP A 96 2.20 3.67 -33.50
N TYR A 97 3.15 3.75 -32.56
CA TYR A 97 4.27 4.71 -32.63
C TYR A 97 5.66 4.07 -32.55
N LEU A 98 5.86 3.07 -31.70
CA LEU A 98 7.18 2.50 -31.44
C LEU A 98 7.20 0.98 -31.53
N VAL A 99 8.29 0.41 -31.99
CA VAL A 99 8.50 -1.05 -31.99
C VAL A 99 9.15 -1.46 -30.66
N SER A 100 8.45 -2.27 -29.85
CA SER A 100 8.93 -2.77 -28.56
C SER A 100 9.46 -1.67 -27.61
N PRO A 101 8.65 -0.64 -27.28
CA PRO A 101 9.09 0.45 -26.42
C PRO A 101 9.44 -0.06 -25.01
N ARG A 102 10.44 0.56 -24.41
CA ARG A 102 10.81 0.39 -23.00
C ARG A 102 10.50 1.68 -22.27
N VAL A 103 9.52 1.63 -21.39
CA VAL A 103 9.07 2.79 -20.61
C VAL A 103 9.38 2.55 -19.14
N ASN A 104 9.89 3.58 -18.45
CA ASN A 104 10.00 3.61 -16.99
C ASN A 104 9.15 4.79 -16.48
N VAL A 105 8.43 4.55 -15.39
CA VAL A 105 7.60 5.57 -14.74
C VAL A 105 8.01 5.68 -13.27
N GLU A 106 8.36 6.88 -12.84
CA GLU A 106 8.73 7.20 -11.47
C GLU A 106 7.88 8.35 -10.94
N VAL A 107 7.56 8.34 -9.65
CA VAL A 107 6.91 9.48 -9.00
C VAL A 107 7.98 10.43 -8.46
N LEU A 108 8.04 11.63 -8.99
CA LEU A 108 8.94 12.67 -8.52
C LEU A 108 8.44 13.35 -7.27
N ASN A 109 7.18 13.75 -7.31
CA ASN A 109 6.51 14.40 -6.18
C ASN A 109 5.16 13.73 -5.94
N TYR A 110 4.95 13.32 -4.69
CA TYR A 110 3.66 12.86 -4.23
C TYR A 110 2.80 14.04 -3.81
N ARG A 111 1.49 13.94 -4.00
CA ARG A 111 0.55 14.88 -3.40
C ARG A 111 0.70 14.88 -1.88
N PRO A 112 0.52 16.04 -1.21
CA PRO A 112 0.66 16.15 0.24
C PRO A 112 -0.43 15.35 0.96
N PHE A 113 -0.18 15.02 2.23
CA PHE A 113 -1.21 14.57 3.17
C PHE A 113 -1.62 15.72 4.10
N PHE A 114 -2.71 15.55 4.82
CA PHE A 114 -3.23 16.55 5.75
C PHE A 114 -3.32 15.96 7.15
N ILE A 115 -2.99 16.78 8.15
CA ILE A 115 -3.15 16.43 9.55
C ILE A 115 -3.94 17.52 10.28
N LEU A 116 -4.95 17.11 11.04
CA LEU A 116 -5.93 17.98 11.70
C LEU A 116 -6.11 17.56 13.16
N GLY A 117 -6.71 18.46 13.96
CA GLY A 117 -7.05 18.20 15.37
C GLY A 117 -5.91 18.49 16.32
N GLU A 118 -5.72 17.65 17.32
CA GLU A 118 -4.84 17.89 18.48
C GLU A 118 -3.37 17.62 18.19
N VAL A 119 -2.81 18.34 17.21
CA VAL A 119 -1.39 18.48 16.92
C VAL A 119 -0.98 19.94 17.02
N LYS A 120 0.31 20.24 17.25
CA LYS A 120 0.76 21.61 17.44
C LYS A 120 0.56 22.49 16.21
N ASN A 121 0.81 21.94 15.02
CA ASN A 121 0.68 22.65 13.75
C ASN A 121 -0.19 21.83 12.77
N PRO A 122 -1.52 21.94 12.85
CA PRO A 122 -2.40 21.34 11.85
C PRO A 122 -2.14 21.94 10.47
N GLY A 123 -2.20 21.12 9.41
CA GLY A 123 -1.96 21.61 8.05
C GLY A 123 -1.68 20.54 7.02
N SER A 124 -1.17 20.97 5.88
CA SER A 124 -0.73 20.13 4.76
C SER A 124 0.77 19.91 4.82
N TYR A 125 1.20 18.66 4.63
CA TYR A 125 2.60 18.26 4.73
C TYR A 125 3.04 17.43 3.54
N PRO A 126 4.31 17.56 3.10
CA PRO A 126 4.85 16.72 2.04
C PRO A 126 4.89 15.25 2.50
N TYR A 127 4.48 14.37 1.62
CA TYR A 127 4.52 12.94 1.88
C TYR A 127 5.92 12.38 1.62
N VAL A 128 6.34 11.47 2.48
CA VAL A 128 7.56 10.66 2.30
C VAL A 128 7.18 9.19 2.30
N SER A 129 7.69 8.43 1.34
CA SER A 129 7.36 7.00 1.20
C SER A 129 7.67 6.20 2.47
N GLY A 130 6.71 5.40 2.91
CA GLY A 130 6.84 4.56 4.11
C GLY A 130 6.60 5.27 5.44
N MET A 131 6.21 6.56 5.45
CA MET A 131 5.91 7.27 6.69
C MET A 131 4.67 6.71 7.39
N THR A 132 4.69 6.78 8.73
CA THR A 132 3.59 6.38 9.60
C THR A 132 2.84 7.59 10.15
N VAL A 133 1.70 7.35 10.80
CA VAL A 133 0.94 8.38 11.52
C VAL A 133 1.82 9.07 12.57
N LEU A 134 2.67 8.33 13.29
CA LEU A 134 3.60 8.91 14.26
C LEU A 134 4.59 9.88 13.59
N ASN A 135 5.11 9.54 12.40
CA ASN A 135 5.98 10.43 11.65
C ASN A 135 5.23 11.71 11.21
N ALA A 136 3.98 11.56 10.77
CA ALA A 136 3.12 12.68 10.40
C ALA A 136 2.87 13.62 11.57
N VAL A 137 2.59 13.08 12.75
CA VAL A 137 2.42 13.85 13.98
C VAL A 137 3.73 14.58 14.37
N ALA A 138 4.87 13.91 14.22
CA ALA A 138 6.17 14.52 14.49
C ALA A 138 6.45 15.71 13.57
N LEU A 139 6.12 15.60 12.26
CA LEU A 139 6.22 16.72 11.31
C LEU A 139 5.32 17.89 11.71
N ALA A 140 4.13 17.61 12.26
CA ALA A 140 3.20 18.62 12.78
C ALA A 140 3.61 19.19 14.15
N GLY A 141 4.84 18.93 14.60
CA GLY A 141 5.38 19.45 15.88
C GLY A 141 4.99 18.64 17.11
N GLY A 142 4.36 17.49 16.93
CA GLY A 142 3.92 16.59 18.01
C GLY A 142 2.50 16.85 18.48
N TYR A 143 2.03 16.01 19.40
CA TYR A 143 0.70 16.10 20.01
C TYR A 143 0.56 17.34 20.90
N THR A 144 -0.66 17.86 21.01
CA THR A 144 -1.01 18.79 22.08
C THR A 144 -1.24 18.04 23.42
N PRO A 145 -1.26 18.74 24.57
CA PRO A 145 -1.61 18.12 25.86
C PRO A 145 -3.02 17.50 25.89
N ARG A 146 -3.91 17.93 25.00
CA ARG A 146 -5.31 17.47 24.90
C ARG A 146 -5.51 16.28 23.97
N ALA A 147 -4.47 15.87 23.26
CA ALA A 147 -4.56 14.80 22.26
C ALA A 147 -4.93 13.44 22.88
N ASN A 148 -5.83 12.75 22.23
CA ASN A 148 -6.14 11.33 22.49
C ASN A 148 -5.36 10.45 21.51
N ARG A 149 -4.23 9.90 21.95
CA ARG A 149 -3.38 9.04 21.10
C ARG A 149 -4.02 7.70 20.73
N ASN A 150 -5.05 7.29 21.47
CA ASN A 150 -5.78 6.06 21.19
C ASN A 150 -7.02 6.29 20.30
N ASN A 151 -7.30 7.53 19.94
CA ASN A 151 -8.41 7.89 19.05
C ASN A 151 -7.86 8.75 17.92
N ILE A 152 -7.33 8.08 16.92
CA ILE A 152 -6.82 8.68 15.69
C ILE A 152 -7.64 8.11 14.55
N THR A 153 -8.12 8.97 13.67
CA THR A 153 -8.84 8.54 12.48
C THR A 153 -8.13 9.02 11.22
N ALA A 154 -8.29 8.26 10.15
CA ALA A 154 -7.80 8.64 8.83
C ALA A 154 -8.88 8.45 7.77
N LYS A 155 -9.04 9.46 6.92
CA LYS A 155 -9.80 9.36 5.67
C LYS A 155 -8.84 9.13 4.53
N ARG A 156 -8.99 7.98 3.87
CA ARG A 156 -8.12 7.58 2.76
C ARG A 156 -8.48 8.31 1.47
N ALA A 157 -7.48 8.88 0.81
CA ALA A 157 -7.67 9.50 -0.51
C ALA A 157 -8.08 8.50 -1.60
N THR A 158 -7.68 7.22 -1.45
CA THR A 158 -8.03 6.14 -2.39
C THR A 158 -9.48 5.66 -2.27
N SER A 159 -10.18 6.04 -1.20
CA SER A 159 -11.56 5.66 -0.94
C SER A 159 -12.34 6.85 -0.39
N PRO A 160 -12.58 7.91 -1.19
CA PRO A 160 -13.17 9.16 -0.71
C PRO A 160 -14.58 9.02 -0.12
N GLN A 161 -15.31 7.99 -0.56
CA GLN A 161 -16.66 7.67 -0.08
C GLN A 161 -16.66 6.82 1.19
N ALA A 162 -15.55 6.14 1.50
CA ALA A 162 -15.36 5.52 2.80
C ALA A 162 -15.20 6.63 3.85
N GLY A 163 -15.93 6.52 4.96
CA GLY A 163 -15.79 7.44 6.08
C GLY A 163 -14.38 7.44 6.67
N GLU A 164 -14.19 8.19 7.75
CA GLU A 164 -12.98 8.11 8.57
C GLU A 164 -12.92 6.72 9.24
N ALA A 165 -11.76 6.07 9.20
CA ALA A 165 -11.48 4.80 9.86
C ALA A 165 -10.47 5.01 10.99
N GLU A 166 -10.62 4.28 12.09
CA GLU A 166 -9.63 4.28 13.17
C GLU A 166 -8.29 3.74 12.66
N VAL A 167 -7.22 4.40 13.07
CA VAL A 167 -5.84 4.03 12.74
C VAL A 167 -4.95 4.14 13.98
N GLN A 168 -3.80 3.48 13.94
CA GLN A 168 -2.81 3.51 15.01
C GLN A 168 -1.58 4.33 14.59
N GLU A 169 -0.71 4.64 15.55
CA GLU A 169 0.51 5.43 15.31
C GLU A 169 1.47 4.77 14.30
N ASP A 170 1.48 3.44 14.21
CA ASP A 170 2.29 2.64 13.27
C ASP A 170 1.64 2.47 11.88
N THR A 171 0.40 2.90 11.74
CA THR A 171 -0.32 2.81 10.44
C THR A 171 0.39 3.65 9.38
N VAL A 172 0.64 3.04 8.22
CA VAL A 172 1.25 3.75 7.09
C VAL A 172 0.30 4.79 6.54
N VAL A 173 0.79 6.02 6.39
CA VAL A 173 0.11 7.13 5.73
C VAL A 173 0.28 7.00 4.23
N LEU A 174 -0.72 7.38 3.46
CA LEU A 174 -0.67 7.44 2.01
C LEU A 174 -0.79 8.90 1.52
N PRO A 175 -0.28 9.21 0.33
CA PRO A 175 -0.45 10.54 -0.27
C PRO A 175 -1.92 10.92 -0.41
N GLY A 176 -2.25 12.13 0.04
CA GLY A 176 -3.62 12.66 0.03
C GLY A 176 -4.49 12.23 1.20
N ASP A 177 -3.99 11.42 2.14
CA ASP A 177 -4.74 11.06 3.35
C ASP A 177 -5.01 12.29 4.23
N VAL A 178 -6.13 12.26 4.92
CA VAL A 178 -6.47 13.22 5.96
C VAL A 178 -6.48 12.49 7.30
N ILE A 179 -5.52 12.83 8.16
CA ILE A 179 -5.36 12.27 9.50
C ILE A 179 -5.98 13.24 10.50
N ARG A 180 -6.79 12.73 11.41
CA ARG A 180 -7.40 13.51 12.48
C ARG A 180 -7.03 12.95 13.84
N ILE A 181 -6.44 13.78 14.68
CA ILE A 181 -6.16 13.48 16.08
C ILE A 181 -7.29 14.06 16.93
N HIS A 182 -8.02 13.19 17.60
CA HIS A 182 -9.15 13.60 18.44
C HIS A 182 -8.69 14.10 19.80
N GLU A 183 -9.55 14.91 20.42
CA GLU A 183 -9.36 15.39 21.79
C GLU A 183 -9.71 14.29 22.79
N ARG A 184 -9.06 14.32 23.97
CA ARG A 184 -9.48 13.52 25.12
C ARG A 184 -10.69 14.19 25.78
N PHE A 185 -11.76 13.41 25.97
CA PHE A 185 -12.82 13.79 26.89
C PHE A 185 -12.43 13.32 28.29
N PHE A 186 -12.59 14.19 29.27
CA PHE A 186 -12.33 13.92 30.69
C PHE A 186 -13.59 13.33 31.34
#